data_612394ab87dcebe7d9cf6ebbd39a548a
#
_entry.id   612394ab87dcebe7d9cf6ebbd39a548a
#
_cell.length_a   1.000
_cell.length_b   1.000
_cell.length_c   1.000
_cell.angle_alpha   90.00
_cell.angle_beta   90.00
_cell.angle_gamma   90.00
#
_symmetry.space_group_name_H-M   'P 1'
#
loop_
_entity.id
_entity.type
_entity.pdbx_description
1 polymer ?
#
loop_
_entity_poly.entity_id
_entity_poly.type
_entity_poly.pdbx_seq_one_letter_code
_entity_poly.pdbx_strand_id
1 'polypeptide(L)'
;MKWISAEHYKALLALVLLLLFACQDADFPRPLHSDLLTESADNNLPPEPSSHIVDLESLDQAQLVKKATSNNFMVVTANPHATAAAKKILLQGGTAMDAAIAAQLVLGLVEPQSSGIGGGGFLLYWDAKQKTLKSYDGRETAPLSVDENLFFSPELGKTDKFFAAVLGGKSVGVPGLMKMLELAHQQHGELDWQQLFSPAIQLADQGFAVSERLNTLLRLVPKVKQREAIRQYFFDQQGEPWAIGAQLKNPEYAQTLVKLAEQGGDYLYRSELTQKIIIAVNQDDNAGYLTAKDFTEYQPLERTPVCRHVFNYRLCGMGPPSSGATTVLATLLILEQLAEPILAAGDEPIENNPLLAHYFIEALRLAFADRNTYVADPKFVPVPINQLLATDYLHSRAQLINAQRAMPVVVAGDLESPLSARFTTQGSPELESTTHLSIVDQLGNAVSMTTSIETAFGSRLMVGGFLLNNQLTDFSFSPTKNRFPVPNRVEP
;
A
#
# COMPACT_ATOMS: atom_id res chain seq x y z
N MET A 1 4.81 8.57 41.94
CA MET A 1 4.75 8.07 40.56
C MET A 1 4.09 6.70 40.58
N LYS A 2 2.80 6.62 40.25
CA LYS A 2 2.13 5.33 40.03
C LYS A 2 2.51 4.85 38.62
N TRP A 3 3.05 3.66 38.54
CA TRP A 3 3.38 3.03 37.27
C TRP A 3 2.09 2.72 36.52
N ILE A 4 1.90 3.34 35.36
CA ILE A 4 0.84 2.98 34.41
C ILE A 4 1.15 1.55 33.96
N SER A 5 0.20 0.64 34.06
CA SER A 5 0.44 -0.77 33.76
C SER A 5 0.69 -0.97 32.26
N ALA A 6 1.54 -1.96 31.92
CA ALA A 6 1.83 -2.34 30.53
C ALA A 6 0.56 -2.69 29.72
N GLU A 7 -0.52 -3.04 30.38
CA GLU A 7 -1.84 -3.35 29.79
C GLU A 7 -2.50 -2.11 29.16
N HIS A 8 -2.40 -0.95 29.81
CA HIS A 8 -2.99 0.31 29.28
C HIS A 8 -2.27 0.78 27.99
N TYR A 9 -0.95 0.58 27.90
CA TYR A 9 -0.21 0.88 26.68
C TYR A 9 -0.50 -0.09 25.53
N LYS A 10 -0.76 -1.36 25.85
CA LYS A 10 -1.18 -2.36 24.85
C LYS A 10 -2.55 -2.01 24.27
N ALA A 11 -3.48 -1.53 25.11
CA ALA A 11 -4.81 -1.09 24.68
C ALA A 11 -4.71 0.16 23.79
N LEU A 12 -3.83 1.11 24.11
CA LEU A 12 -3.62 2.30 23.26
C LEU A 12 -3.02 1.94 21.89
N LEU A 13 -2.04 1.03 21.87
CA LEU A 13 -1.44 0.57 20.63
C LEU A 13 -2.45 -0.22 19.77
N ALA A 14 -3.30 -1.02 20.41
CA ALA A 14 -4.39 -1.73 19.75
C ALA A 14 -5.47 -0.76 19.22
N LEU A 15 -5.79 0.31 19.94
CA LEU A 15 -6.72 1.36 19.52
C LEU A 15 -6.16 2.11 18.31
N VAL A 16 -4.89 2.46 18.32
CA VAL A 16 -4.22 3.14 17.18
C VAL A 16 -4.19 2.23 15.96
N LEU A 17 -3.93 0.94 16.12
CA LEU A 17 -4.00 -0.05 15.04
C LEU A 17 -5.43 -0.24 14.54
N LEU A 18 -6.42 -0.31 15.44
CA LEU A 18 -7.84 -0.39 15.09
C LEU A 18 -8.36 0.88 14.40
N LEU A 19 -7.93 2.06 14.86
CA LEU A 19 -8.30 3.34 14.25
C LEU A 19 -7.60 3.60 12.91
N LEU A 20 -6.40 3.06 12.70
CA LEU A 20 -5.75 3.05 11.38
C LEU A 20 -6.50 2.17 10.38
N PHE A 21 -7.19 1.11 10.85
CA PHE A 21 -8.10 0.32 10.04
C PHE A 21 -9.50 0.96 9.88
N ALA A 22 -9.98 1.70 10.89
CA ALA A 22 -11.29 2.35 10.87
C ALA A 22 -11.29 3.70 10.10
N CYS A 23 -10.14 4.31 9.85
CA CYS A 23 -10.03 5.48 8.97
C CYS A 23 -10.23 5.15 7.48
N GLN A 24 -10.51 3.89 7.16
CA GLN A 24 -10.83 3.47 5.79
C GLN A 24 -12.19 4.01 5.30
N ASP A 25 -13.12 4.40 6.19
CA ASP A 25 -14.48 4.80 5.82
C ASP A 25 -14.89 6.23 6.22
N ALA A 26 -13.93 7.10 6.59
CA ALA A 26 -14.26 8.49 6.91
C ALA A 26 -14.30 9.35 5.65
N ASP A 27 -15.49 9.60 5.13
CA ASP A 27 -15.77 10.69 4.20
C ASP A 27 -15.30 12.02 4.80
N PHE A 28 -14.11 12.49 4.43
CA PHE A 28 -13.66 13.84 4.75
C PHE A 28 -14.54 14.84 3.97
N PRO A 29 -15.16 15.83 4.63
CA PRO A 29 -15.97 16.82 3.96
C PRO A 29 -15.09 17.56 2.93
N ARG A 30 -15.52 17.54 1.67
CA ARG A 30 -14.92 18.34 0.60
C ARG A 30 -14.93 19.81 1.02
N PRO A 31 -13.88 20.59 0.76
CA PRO A 31 -13.93 22.03 1.00
C PRO A 31 -15.02 22.64 0.11
N LEU A 32 -15.96 23.32 0.73
CA LEU A 32 -16.94 24.18 0.07
C LEU A 32 -16.20 25.28 -0.68
N HIS A 33 -16.13 25.17 -1.97
CA HIS A 33 -15.84 26.31 -2.84
C HIS A 33 -17.16 27.02 -3.14
N SER A 34 -17.28 28.22 -2.58
CA SER A 34 -18.30 29.18 -2.96
C SER A 34 -17.99 29.78 -4.35
N ASP A 35 -19.00 29.71 -5.19
CA ASP A 35 -19.38 30.63 -6.24
C ASP A 35 -18.32 31.29 -7.15
N LEU A 36 -18.38 30.92 -8.39
CA LEU A 36 -18.63 31.78 -9.55
C LEU A 36 -18.34 30.99 -10.83
N LEU A 37 -19.38 30.59 -11.51
CA LEU A 37 -19.59 30.81 -12.96
C LEU A 37 -20.82 30.01 -13.40
N THR A 38 -21.85 30.77 -13.72
CA THR A 38 -23.03 30.33 -14.43
C THR A 38 -22.62 29.95 -15.88
N GLU A 39 -22.83 28.69 -16.25
CA GLU A 39 -23.08 28.34 -17.63
C GLU A 39 -24.12 27.21 -17.74
N SER A 40 -25.01 27.43 -18.66
CA SER A 40 -26.26 26.79 -19.01
C SER A 40 -26.31 25.25 -18.88
N ALA A 41 -27.45 24.83 -18.35
CA ALA A 41 -27.93 23.47 -18.26
C ALA A 41 -28.09 22.81 -19.62
N ASP A 42 -27.50 21.63 -19.78
CA ASP A 42 -27.98 20.60 -20.68
C ASP A 42 -28.51 19.42 -19.84
N ASN A 43 -29.86 19.41 -19.73
CA ASN A 43 -30.60 18.43 -18.92
C ASN A 43 -30.80 17.14 -19.73
N ASN A 44 -29.82 16.24 -19.81
CA ASN A 44 -30.02 14.85 -20.22
C ASN A 44 -28.84 13.94 -19.78
N LEU A 45 -28.54 13.92 -18.49
CA LEU A 45 -27.73 12.86 -17.92
C LEU A 45 -28.67 11.95 -17.09
N PRO A 46 -28.53 10.60 -17.21
CA PRO A 46 -29.26 9.70 -16.32
C PRO A 46 -28.80 9.95 -14.87
N PRO A 47 -29.66 9.77 -13.89
CA PRO A 47 -29.34 9.98 -12.49
C PRO A 47 -28.10 9.13 -12.12
N GLU A 48 -27.14 9.78 -11.44
CA GLU A 48 -26.01 9.06 -10.85
C GLU A 48 -26.56 7.92 -9.99
N PRO A 49 -25.98 6.71 -10.07
CA PRO A 49 -26.37 5.64 -9.17
C PRO A 49 -26.08 6.13 -7.75
N SER A 50 -27.13 6.19 -6.95
CA SER A 50 -27.02 6.45 -5.52
C SER A 50 -25.88 5.61 -4.96
N SER A 51 -24.93 6.27 -4.29
CA SER A 51 -23.84 5.65 -3.55
C SER A 51 -24.45 4.80 -2.42
N HIS A 52 -24.86 3.59 -2.73
CA HIS A 52 -25.03 2.57 -1.72
C HIS A 52 -23.60 2.19 -1.29
N ILE A 53 -23.12 2.82 -0.25
CA ILE A 53 -22.02 2.30 0.55
C ILE A 53 -22.50 0.94 0.99
N VAL A 54 -21.96 -0.12 0.39
CA VAL A 54 -22.15 -1.48 0.89
C VAL A 54 -21.41 -1.50 2.23
N ASP A 55 -22.18 -1.58 3.30
CA ASP A 55 -21.66 -1.76 4.65
C ASP A 55 -20.92 -3.11 4.69
N LEU A 56 -19.60 -3.04 4.49
CA LEU A 56 -18.70 -4.20 4.55
C LEU A 56 -18.61 -4.78 5.97
N GLU A 57 -19.13 -4.08 6.99
CA GLU A 57 -19.21 -4.58 8.36
C GLU A 57 -20.36 -5.58 8.54
N SER A 58 -21.35 -5.65 7.63
CA SER A 58 -22.44 -6.61 7.70
C SER A 58 -22.07 -8.03 7.24
N LEU A 59 -20.86 -8.24 6.72
CA LEU A 59 -20.37 -9.55 6.34
C LEU A 59 -20.06 -10.37 7.60
N ASP A 60 -21.04 -11.14 7.99
CA ASP A 60 -21.10 -12.22 9.00
C ASP A 60 -20.03 -12.14 10.12
N GLN A 61 -20.28 -11.31 11.13
CA GLN A 61 -19.50 -11.22 12.36
C GLN A 61 -19.38 -12.57 13.13
N ALA A 62 -20.12 -13.61 12.71
CA ALA A 62 -20.18 -14.89 13.39
C ALA A 62 -18.93 -15.76 13.17
N GLN A 63 -18.07 -15.48 12.20
CA GLN A 63 -16.87 -16.29 11.89
C GLN A 63 -15.53 -15.60 12.17
N LEU A 64 -15.51 -14.41 12.70
CA LEU A 64 -14.24 -13.76 13.10
C LEU A 64 -13.66 -14.51 14.31
N VAL A 65 -12.60 -15.29 14.08
CA VAL A 65 -11.71 -15.72 15.17
C VAL A 65 -11.07 -14.47 15.75
N LYS A 66 -11.72 -13.91 16.77
CA LYS A 66 -11.36 -12.63 17.36
C LYS A 66 -9.99 -12.62 18.04
N LYS A 67 -9.40 -13.79 18.32
CA LYS A 67 -8.08 -13.90 18.98
C LYS A 67 -7.45 -15.27 18.67
N ALA A 68 -6.20 -15.23 18.20
CA ALA A 68 -5.34 -16.40 18.09
C ALA A 68 -4.07 -16.17 18.93
N THR A 69 -3.58 -17.22 19.57
CA THR A 69 -2.32 -17.22 20.32
C THR A 69 -1.48 -18.42 19.94
N SER A 70 -0.17 -18.24 19.86
CA SER A 70 0.79 -19.30 19.61
C SER A 70 2.09 -19.03 20.34
N ASN A 71 2.78 -20.09 20.76
CA ASN A 71 4.08 -20.01 21.40
C ASN A 71 5.24 -20.28 20.43
N ASN A 72 4.94 -20.74 19.22
CA ASN A 72 5.98 -21.16 18.28
C ASN A 72 6.15 -20.15 17.13
N PHE A 73 5.07 -19.85 16.40
CA PHE A 73 5.09 -18.90 15.29
C PHE A 73 3.70 -18.31 15.08
N MET A 74 3.62 -17.17 14.41
CA MET A 74 2.36 -16.54 14.06
C MET A 74 2.39 -16.05 12.61
N VAL A 75 1.26 -16.24 11.91
CA VAL A 75 1.06 -15.75 10.55
C VAL A 75 -0.28 -15.04 10.48
N VAL A 76 -0.26 -13.83 9.95
CA VAL A 76 -1.47 -13.04 9.62
C VAL A 76 -1.35 -12.57 8.18
N THR A 77 -2.35 -12.89 7.36
CA THR A 77 -2.47 -12.44 5.97
C THR A 77 -3.93 -12.14 5.63
N ALA A 78 -4.15 -11.46 4.53
CA ALA A 78 -5.51 -11.10 4.08
C ALA A 78 -6.36 -12.29 3.59
N ASN A 79 -5.77 -13.50 3.44
CA ASN A 79 -6.48 -14.64 2.87
C ASN A 79 -6.04 -15.95 3.53
N PRO A 80 -6.98 -16.86 3.88
CA PRO A 80 -6.67 -18.12 4.55
C PRO A 80 -5.75 -19.05 3.74
N HIS A 81 -5.81 -19.04 2.40
CA HIS A 81 -4.91 -19.82 1.55
C HIS A 81 -3.45 -19.35 1.71
N ALA A 82 -3.22 -18.04 1.77
CA ALA A 82 -1.90 -17.46 2.00
C ALA A 82 -1.38 -17.77 3.40
N THR A 83 -2.25 -17.68 4.42
CA THR A 83 -1.91 -18.09 5.80
C THR A 83 -1.53 -19.57 5.86
N ALA A 84 -2.25 -20.45 5.16
CA ALA A 84 -1.94 -21.87 5.10
C ALA A 84 -0.62 -22.15 4.39
N ALA A 85 -0.30 -21.44 3.31
CA ALA A 85 0.97 -21.55 2.59
C ALA A 85 2.14 -21.15 3.50
N ALA A 86 2.08 -19.98 4.15
CA ALA A 86 3.10 -19.53 5.10
C ALA A 86 3.29 -20.53 6.24
N LYS A 87 2.19 -21.00 6.85
CA LYS A 87 2.24 -22.02 7.90
C LYS A 87 2.95 -23.30 7.43
N LYS A 88 2.66 -23.76 6.21
CA LYS A 88 3.30 -24.95 5.64
C LYS A 88 4.82 -24.76 5.55
N ILE A 89 5.29 -23.61 5.08
CA ILE A 89 6.70 -23.27 4.97
C ILE A 89 7.38 -23.23 6.35
N LEU A 90 6.76 -22.59 7.35
CA LEU A 90 7.30 -22.56 8.73
C LEU A 90 7.39 -23.96 9.34
N LEU A 91 6.42 -24.83 9.09
CA LEU A 91 6.45 -26.25 9.57
C LEU A 91 7.54 -27.08 8.86
N GLN A 92 8.00 -26.68 7.70
CA GLN A 92 9.10 -27.30 6.96
C GLN A 92 10.48 -26.78 7.41
N GLY A 93 10.52 -25.89 8.41
CA GLY A 93 11.75 -25.30 8.92
C GLY A 93 12.16 -24.00 8.25
N GLY A 94 11.30 -23.42 7.41
CA GLY A 94 11.52 -22.10 6.81
C GLY A 94 11.47 -20.96 7.82
N THR A 95 12.10 -19.85 7.46
CA THR A 95 12.10 -18.60 8.22
C THR A 95 10.82 -17.80 8.01
N ALA A 96 10.66 -16.70 8.76
CA ALA A 96 9.60 -15.73 8.51
C ALA A 96 9.68 -15.15 7.08
N MET A 97 10.90 -15.04 6.51
CA MET A 97 11.09 -14.55 5.14
C MET A 97 10.62 -15.56 4.10
N ASP A 98 10.99 -16.84 4.25
CA ASP A 98 10.53 -17.92 3.37
C ASP A 98 8.99 -17.99 3.36
N ALA A 99 8.39 -17.91 4.55
CA ALA A 99 6.94 -17.95 4.72
C ALA A 99 6.25 -16.72 4.08
N ALA A 100 6.86 -15.54 4.15
CA ALA A 100 6.34 -14.32 3.56
C ALA A 100 6.33 -14.40 2.02
N ILE A 101 7.36 -14.97 1.41
CA ILE A 101 7.42 -15.19 -0.04
C ILE A 101 6.29 -16.12 -0.47
N ALA A 102 6.16 -17.28 0.17
CA ALA A 102 5.13 -18.24 -0.19
C ALA A 102 3.70 -17.67 -0.03
N ALA A 103 3.47 -16.92 1.06
CA ALA A 103 2.20 -16.23 1.27
C ALA A 103 1.91 -15.20 0.17
N GLN A 104 2.91 -14.41 -0.21
CA GLN A 104 2.76 -13.37 -1.22
C GLN A 104 2.45 -13.93 -2.61
N LEU A 105 3.11 -15.03 -3.00
CA LEU A 105 2.82 -15.70 -4.27
C LEU A 105 1.38 -16.23 -4.31
N VAL A 106 0.86 -16.72 -3.19
CA VAL A 106 -0.54 -17.14 -3.06
C VAL A 106 -1.47 -15.92 -3.07
N LEU A 107 -1.15 -14.82 -2.36
CA LEU A 107 -1.95 -13.60 -2.37
C LEU A 107 -2.12 -13.03 -3.78
N GLY A 108 -1.06 -13.04 -4.61
CA GLY A 108 -1.15 -12.61 -6.01
C GLY A 108 -2.11 -13.45 -6.87
N LEU A 109 -2.44 -14.68 -6.42
CA LEU A 109 -3.43 -15.55 -7.06
C LEU A 109 -4.84 -15.33 -6.54
N VAL A 110 -5.01 -15.32 -5.19
CA VAL A 110 -6.34 -15.37 -4.54
C VAL A 110 -6.90 -13.99 -4.19
N GLU A 111 -6.04 -12.97 -4.10
CA GLU A 111 -6.38 -11.54 -3.91
C GLU A 111 -5.77 -10.69 -5.04
N PRO A 112 -5.98 -11.07 -6.33
CA PRO A 112 -5.27 -10.46 -7.46
C PRO A 112 -5.64 -8.98 -7.65
N GLN A 113 -6.78 -8.54 -7.10
CA GLN A 113 -7.20 -7.15 -7.12
C GLN A 113 -6.34 -6.25 -6.22
N SER A 114 -5.59 -6.81 -5.28
CA SER A 114 -4.88 -6.06 -4.24
C SER A 114 -3.37 -6.03 -4.44
N SER A 115 -2.78 -7.15 -4.85
CA SER A 115 -1.31 -7.27 -5.00
C SER A 115 -0.93 -8.40 -5.95
N GLY A 116 0.33 -8.44 -6.36
CA GLY A 116 0.86 -9.50 -7.19
C GLY A 116 2.27 -9.20 -7.70
N ILE A 117 2.85 -10.16 -8.42
CA ILE A 117 4.21 -10.07 -8.96
C ILE A 117 4.38 -8.99 -10.03
N GLY A 118 3.27 -8.44 -10.55
CA GLY A 118 3.26 -7.29 -11.47
C GLY A 118 3.25 -5.93 -10.77
N GLY A 119 3.45 -5.92 -9.45
CA GLY A 119 3.47 -4.73 -8.61
C GLY A 119 4.75 -4.57 -7.80
N GLY A 120 4.64 -3.86 -6.68
CA GLY A 120 5.75 -3.59 -5.78
C GLY A 120 5.38 -3.74 -4.31
N GLY A 121 6.28 -3.31 -3.45
CA GLY A 121 6.05 -3.38 -2.02
C GLY A 121 7.20 -2.88 -1.17
N PHE A 122 6.94 -2.84 0.14
CA PHE A 122 7.91 -2.53 1.18
C PHE A 122 7.90 -3.62 2.24
N LEU A 123 9.08 -3.98 2.72
CA LEU A 123 9.27 -5.05 3.69
C LEU A 123 10.19 -4.58 4.83
N LEU A 124 9.79 -4.90 6.05
CA LEU A 124 10.63 -4.83 7.24
C LEU A 124 10.95 -6.24 7.70
N TYR A 125 12.22 -6.51 7.98
CA TYR A 125 12.70 -7.76 8.53
C TYR A 125 13.43 -7.53 9.86
N TRP A 126 12.94 -8.17 10.91
CA TRP A 126 13.60 -8.22 12.21
C TRP A 126 14.39 -9.52 12.35
N ASP A 127 15.70 -9.41 12.54
CA ASP A 127 16.57 -10.53 12.91
C ASP A 127 16.63 -10.60 14.45
N ALA A 128 16.05 -11.64 15.01
CA ALA A 128 15.98 -11.81 16.46
C ALA A 128 17.34 -12.17 17.06
N LYS A 129 18.21 -12.85 16.33
CA LYS A 129 19.55 -13.25 16.78
C LYS A 129 20.50 -12.04 16.81
N GLN A 130 20.50 -11.26 15.74
CA GLN A 130 21.35 -10.08 15.63
C GLN A 130 20.74 -8.84 16.29
N LYS A 131 19.44 -8.87 16.60
CA LYS A 131 18.64 -7.73 17.09
C LYS A 131 18.72 -6.53 16.16
N THR A 132 18.70 -6.79 14.87
CA THR A 132 18.76 -5.78 13.80
C THR A 132 17.46 -5.75 13.01
N LEU A 133 17.07 -4.55 12.60
CA LEU A 133 15.94 -4.33 11.72
C LEU A 133 16.46 -3.83 10.37
N LYS A 134 16.03 -4.49 9.30
CA LYS A 134 16.30 -4.09 7.93
C LYS A 134 15.01 -3.71 7.22
N SER A 135 15.09 -2.87 6.20
CA SER A 135 13.96 -2.58 5.34
C SER A 135 14.34 -2.69 3.87
N TYR A 136 13.42 -3.22 3.08
CA TYR A 136 13.59 -3.48 1.66
C TYR A 136 12.53 -2.71 0.88
N ASP A 137 12.99 -2.03 -0.17
CA ASP A 137 12.19 -1.26 -1.09
C ASP A 137 12.16 -1.97 -2.44
N GLY A 138 10.98 -2.49 -2.77
CA GLY A 138 10.63 -3.05 -4.07
C GLY A 138 9.55 -2.22 -4.75
N ARG A 139 9.55 -0.88 -4.52
CA ARG A 139 8.61 0.04 -5.18
C ARG A 139 8.83 0.02 -6.67
N GLU A 140 7.76 0.17 -7.42
CA GLU A 140 7.80 0.33 -8.86
C GLU A 140 8.55 1.62 -9.23
N THR A 141 9.26 1.59 -10.35
CA THR A 141 9.90 2.78 -10.90
C THR A 141 9.24 3.23 -12.18
N ALA A 142 9.26 4.54 -12.43
CA ALA A 142 8.84 5.09 -13.70
C ALA A 142 9.77 4.65 -14.83
N PRO A 143 9.29 4.49 -16.08
CA PRO A 143 10.15 4.27 -17.24
C PRO A 143 11.15 5.41 -17.39
N LEU A 144 12.38 5.10 -17.76
CA LEU A 144 13.48 6.07 -17.92
C LEU A 144 13.22 7.15 -18.98
N SER A 145 12.23 6.94 -19.83
CA SER A 145 11.88 7.85 -20.93
C SER A 145 10.81 8.88 -20.59
N VAL A 146 10.17 8.77 -19.39
CA VAL A 146 9.09 9.70 -19.00
C VAL A 146 9.63 10.81 -18.10
N ASP A 147 8.89 11.92 -18.09
CA ASP A 147 9.18 13.10 -17.28
C ASP A 147 7.98 13.54 -16.42
N GLU A 148 8.11 14.66 -15.76
CA GLU A 148 7.10 15.25 -14.88
C GLU A 148 5.76 15.58 -15.58
N ASN A 149 5.70 15.53 -16.90
CA ASN A 149 4.49 15.79 -17.70
C ASN A 149 3.73 14.51 -18.08
N LEU A 150 4.09 13.34 -17.54
CA LEU A 150 3.44 12.06 -17.87
C LEU A 150 1.91 12.15 -17.87
N PHE A 151 1.32 12.81 -16.88
CA PHE A 151 -0.12 13.00 -16.73
C PHE A 151 -0.59 14.44 -16.95
N PHE A 152 0.27 15.31 -17.49
CA PHE A 152 -0.01 16.70 -17.75
C PHE A 152 0.27 17.06 -19.21
N SER A 153 -0.67 17.76 -19.85
CA SER A 153 -0.44 18.34 -21.17
C SER A 153 -0.10 19.83 -21.04
N PRO A 154 1.16 20.23 -21.22
CA PRO A 154 1.55 21.64 -21.15
C PRO A 154 0.83 22.53 -22.16
N GLU A 155 0.55 22.00 -23.37
CA GLU A 155 -0.11 22.72 -24.46
C GLU A 155 -1.58 23.04 -24.13
N LEU A 156 -2.25 22.12 -23.45
CA LEU A 156 -3.65 22.29 -23.02
C LEU A 156 -3.78 22.90 -21.62
N GLY A 157 -2.70 22.93 -20.84
CA GLY A 157 -2.72 23.33 -19.44
C GLY A 157 -3.62 22.45 -18.56
N LYS A 158 -3.77 21.15 -18.91
CA LYS A 158 -4.71 20.22 -18.26
C LYS A 158 -4.02 18.92 -17.88
N THR A 159 -4.48 18.36 -16.76
CA THR A 159 -4.11 17.01 -16.32
C THR A 159 -5.06 15.96 -16.90
N ASP A 160 -4.58 14.74 -17.00
CA ASP A 160 -5.43 13.59 -17.28
C ASP A 160 -6.51 13.44 -16.19
N LYS A 161 -7.66 12.88 -16.55
CA LYS A 161 -8.64 12.46 -15.56
C LYS A 161 -8.13 11.20 -14.86
N PHE A 162 -8.22 11.15 -13.54
CA PHE A 162 -7.67 10.05 -12.74
C PHE A 162 -8.03 8.65 -13.27
N PHE A 163 -9.33 8.37 -13.46
CA PHE A 163 -9.75 7.06 -13.95
C PHE A 163 -9.37 6.78 -15.41
N ALA A 164 -9.05 7.79 -16.20
CA ALA A 164 -8.47 7.59 -17.54
C ALA A 164 -6.98 7.26 -17.43
N ALA A 165 -6.27 7.87 -16.51
CA ALA A 165 -4.85 7.60 -16.25
C ALA A 165 -4.61 6.20 -15.66
N VAL A 166 -5.48 5.74 -14.75
CA VAL A 166 -5.40 4.39 -14.15
C VAL A 166 -5.42 3.27 -15.18
N LEU A 167 -6.20 3.42 -16.26
CA LEU A 167 -6.47 2.33 -17.19
C LEU A 167 -5.39 2.25 -18.29
N GLY A 168 -4.80 1.08 -18.45
CA GLY A 168 -3.87 0.78 -19.54
C GLY A 168 -2.41 1.00 -19.22
N GLY A 169 -1.58 1.05 -20.25
CA GLY A 169 -0.13 1.01 -20.14
C GLY A 169 0.52 2.24 -19.53
N LYS A 170 -0.07 3.42 -19.70
CA LYS A 170 0.51 4.72 -19.28
C LYS A 170 0.85 4.80 -17.80
N SER A 171 0.07 4.12 -16.97
CA SER A 171 0.23 4.12 -15.51
C SER A 171 1.11 3.01 -14.96
N VAL A 172 1.60 2.10 -15.81
CA VAL A 172 2.38 0.93 -15.38
C VAL A 172 3.83 1.33 -15.11
N GLY A 173 4.26 1.15 -13.87
CA GLY A 173 5.68 1.19 -13.48
C GLY A 173 6.34 -0.17 -13.62
N VAL A 174 7.68 -0.16 -13.65
CA VAL A 174 8.49 -1.39 -13.63
C VAL A 174 8.19 -2.15 -12.34
N PRO A 175 7.69 -3.39 -12.38
CA PRO A 175 7.42 -4.17 -11.17
C PRO A 175 8.67 -4.38 -10.34
N GLY A 176 8.57 -4.22 -9.02
CA GLY A 176 9.73 -4.35 -8.13
C GLY A 176 9.67 -5.52 -7.16
N LEU A 177 8.47 -6.08 -6.95
CA LEU A 177 8.21 -7.06 -5.90
C LEU A 177 9.14 -8.27 -5.97
N MET A 178 9.28 -8.89 -7.14
CA MET A 178 10.08 -10.14 -7.29
C MET A 178 11.55 -9.93 -6.97
N LYS A 179 12.14 -8.81 -7.40
CA LYS A 179 13.53 -8.47 -7.08
C LYS A 179 13.75 -8.19 -5.59
N MET A 180 12.80 -7.52 -4.95
CA MET A 180 12.84 -7.29 -3.50
C MET A 180 12.79 -8.61 -2.72
N LEU A 181 11.86 -9.51 -3.10
CA LEU A 181 11.72 -10.82 -2.45
C LEU A 181 12.97 -11.69 -2.65
N GLU A 182 13.55 -11.70 -3.86
CA GLU A 182 14.77 -12.43 -4.15
C GLU A 182 15.95 -11.89 -3.32
N LEU A 183 16.14 -10.56 -3.25
CA LEU A 183 17.17 -9.92 -2.43
C LEU A 183 17.02 -10.27 -0.94
N ALA A 184 15.81 -10.17 -0.42
CA ALA A 184 15.53 -10.48 0.98
C ALA A 184 15.69 -11.98 1.30
N HIS A 185 15.31 -12.86 0.37
CA HIS A 185 15.53 -14.30 0.49
C HIS A 185 17.02 -14.67 0.54
N GLN A 186 17.83 -14.10 -0.34
CA GLN A 186 19.29 -14.32 -0.34
C GLN A 186 19.96 -13.98 0.99
N GLN A 187 19.37 -13.06 1.77
CA GLN A 187 19.93 -12.62 3.05
C GLN A 187 19.32 -13.36 4.25
N HIS A 188 18.06 -13.81 4.17
CA HIS A 188 17.26 -14.24 5.32
C HIS A 188 16.50 -15.55 5.10
N GLY A 189 16.52 -16.12 3.90
CA GLY A 189 15.91 -17.41 3.59
C GLY A 189 16.78 -18.56 4.04
N GLU A 190 16.16 -19.68 4.41
CA GLU A 190 16.80 -20.94 4.78
C GLU A 190 16.41 -22.08 3.83
N LEU A 191 15.19 -22.06 3.29
CA LEU A 191 14.73 -23.05 2.33
C LEU A 191 15.14 -22.64 0.90
N ASP A 192 15.31 -23.65 0.04
CA ASP A 192 15.57 -23.39 -1.37
C ASP A 192 14.46 -22.53 -2.00
N TRP A 193 14.84 -21.53 -2.77
CA TRP A 193 13.94 -20.61 -3.46
C TRP A 193 12.78 -21.33 -4.16
N GLN A 194 13.06 -22.41 -4.88
CA GLN A 194 12.06 -23.18 -5.62
C GLN A 194 10.96 -23.77 -4.76
N GLN A 195 11.28 -24.15 -3.52
CA GLN A 195 10.32 -24.76 -2.59
C GLN A 195 9.21 -23.80 -2.21
N LEU A 196 9.50 -22.49 -2.16
CA LEU A 196 8.59 -21.44 -1.74
C LEU A 196 7.43 -21.23 -2.73
N PHE A 197 7.62 -21.63 -3.99
CA PHE A 197 6.62 -21.47 -5.04
C PHE A 197 5.60 -22.62 -5.08
N SER A 198 5.94 -23.77 -4.51
CA SER A 198 5.11 -24.98 -4.58
C SER A 198 3.66 -24.77 -4.12
N PRO A 199 3.35 -24.05 -3.01
CA PRO A 199 1.97 -23.84 -2.60
C PRO A 199 1.14 -23.05 -3.61
N ALA A 200 1.73 -22.00 -4.20
CA ALA A 200 1.04 -21.15 -5.17
C ALA A 200 0.84 -21.86 -6.52
N ILE A 201 1.85 -22.60 -6.99
CA ILE A 201 1.77 -23.41 -8.22
C ILE A 201 0.65 -24.44 -8.09
N GLN A 202 0.62 -25.21 -6.98
CA GLN A 202 -0.41 -26.21 -6.74
C GLN A 202 -1.81 -25.59 -6.72
N LEU A 203 -1.97 -24.46 -6.03
CA LEU A 203 -3.26 -23.80 -5.92
C LEU A 203 -3.71 -23.21 -7.27
N ALA A 204 -2.81 -22.69 -8.07
CA ALA A 204 -3.11 -22.17 -9.41
C ALA A 204 -3.57 -23.26 -10.38
N ASP A 205 -2.96 -24.45 -10.32
CA ASP A 205 -3.31 -25.61 -11.15
C ASP A 205 -4.61 -26.29 -10.69
N GLN A 206 -4.75 -26.49 -9.38
CA GLN A 206 -5.90 -27.20 -8.82
C GLN A 206 -7.15 -26.31 -8.76
N GLY A 207 -6.96 -25.01 -8.61
CA GLY A 207 -8.00 -24.00 -8.45
C GLY A 207 -8.26 -23.65 -6.99
N PHE A 208 -8.83 -22.49 -6.80
CA PHE A 208 -9.26 -21.94 -5.51
C PHE A 208 -10.72 -21.45 -5.60
N ALA A 209 -11.42 -21.43 -4.48
CA ALA A 209 -12.78 -20.91 -4.43
C ALA A 209 -12.78 -19.37 -4.58
N VAL A 210 -13.60 -18.86 -5.49
CA VAL A 210 -13.81 -17.41 -5.66
C VAL A 210 -14.37 -16.86 -4.35
N SER A 211 -13.68 -15.87 -3.78
CA SER A 211 -14.11 -15.20 -2.55
C SER A 211 -15.25 -14.21 -2.83
N GLU A 212 -16.02 -13.90 -1.80
CA GLU A 212 -17.04 -12.85 -1.86
C GLU A 212 -16.42 -11.48 -2.21
N ARG A 213 -15.27 -11.15 -1.61
CA ARG A 213 -14.54 -9.91 -1.91
C ARG A 213 -14.16 -9.82 -3.40
N LEU A 214 -13.58 -10.88 -3.96
CA LEU A 214 -13.21 -10.90 -5.38
C LEU A 214 -14.44 -10.72 -6.27
N ASN A 215 -15.52 -11.50 -6.03
CA ASN A 215 -16.76 -11.39 -6.79
C ASN A 215 -17.37 -9.98 -6.70
N THR A 216 -17.43 -9.39 -5.50
CA THR A 216 -17.97 -8.04 -5.27
C THR A 216 -17.17 -6.99 -6.01
N LEU A 217 -15.83 -7.01 -5.90
CA LEU A 217 -14.97 -6.03 -6.58
C LEU A 217 -15.02 -6.15 -8.11
N LEU A 218 -15.15 -7.36 -8.64
CA LEU A 218 -15.36 -7.54 -10.10
C LEU A 218 -16.66 -6.90 -10.61
N ARG A 219 -17.68 -6.77 -9.74
CA ARG A 219 -18.95 -6.07 -10.08
C ARG A 219 -18.83 -4.56 -9.92
N LEU A 220 -18.12 -4.08 -8.88
CA LEU A 220 -18.09 -2.66 -8.51
C LEU A 220 -17.03 -1.88 -9.27
N VAL A 221 -15.88 -2.49 -9.61
CA VAL A 221 -14.77 -1.77 -10.23
C VAL A 221 -15.09 -1.42 -11.68
N PRO A 222 -15.11 -0.12 -12.04
CA PRO A 222 -15.47 0.31 -13.38
C PRO A 222 -14.50 -0.25 -14.43
N LYS A 223 -15.08 -0.62 -15.59
CA LYS A 223 -14.33 -1.03 -16.80
C LYS A 223 -13.43 -2.26 -16.63
N VAL A 224 -13.47 -2.97 -15.50
CA VAL A 224 -12.63 -4.16 -15.26
C VAL A 224 -12.81 -5.21 -16.35
N LYS A 225 -14.06 -5.48 -16.79
CA LYS A 225 -14.38 -6.47 -17.82
C LYS A 225 -14.13 -6.03 -19.27
N GLN A 226 -13.67 -4.82 -19.50
CA GLN A 226 -13.42 -4.33 -20.88
C GLN A 226 -12.17 -4.97 -21.50
N ARG A 227 -11.23 -5.42 -20.67
CA ARG A 227 -10.00 -6.08 -21.13
C ARG A 227 -10.24 -7.57 -21.37
N GLU A 228 -9.83 -8.06 -22.54
CA GLU A 228 -10.10 -9.43 -22.99
C GLU A 228 -9.56 -10.47 -22.02
N ALA A 229 -8.28 -10.36 -21.61
CA ALA A 229 -7.65 -11.32 -20.70
C ALA A 229 -8.36 -11.40 -19.34
N ILE A 230 -8.78 -10.25 -18.80
CA ILE A 230 -9.56 -10.19 -17.56
C ILE A 230 -10.94 -10.81 -17.75
N ARG A 231 -11.61 -10.50 -18.85
CA ARG A 231 -12.94 -11.05 -19.13
C ARG A 231 -12.91 -12.58 -19.27
N GLN A 232 -11.92 -13.11 -19.97
CA GLN A 232 -11.74 -14.56 -20.14
C GLN A 232 -11.43 -15.27 -18.83
N TYR A 233 -10.71 -14.65 -17.93
CA TYR A 233 -10.30 -15.28 -16.69
C TYR A 233 -11.32 -15.12 -15.55
N PHE A 234 -11.84 -13.93 -15.32
CA PHE A 234 -12.67 -13.64 -14.14
C PHE A 234 -14.18 -13.70 -14.38
N PHE A 235 -14.61 -13.82 -15.64
CA PHE A 235 -16.04 -13.79 -15.98
C PHE A 235 -16.46 -15.07 -16.72
N ASP A 236 -17.71 -15.44 -16.55
CA ASP A 236 -18.33 -16.56 -17.25
C ASP A 236 -18.76 -16.19 -18.69
N GLN A 237 -19.37 -17.15 -19.39
CA GLN A 237 -19.83 -16.95 -20.78
C GLN A 237 -20.98 -15.94 -20.89
N GLN A 238 -21.68 -15.66 -19.80
CA GLN A 238 -22.74 -14.66 -19.70
C GLN A 238 -22.19 -13.27 -19.42
N GLY A 239 -20.89 -13.15 -19.13
CA GLY A 239 -20.22 -11.91 -18.79
C GLY A 239 -20.44 -11.49 -17.33
N GLU A 240 -20.87 -12.43 -16.45
CA GLU A 240 -20.96 -12.24 -15.01
C GLU A 240 -19.67 -12.73 -14.34
N PRO A 241 -19.23 -12.11 -13.23
CA PRO A 241 -18.13 -12.64 -12.44
C PRO A 241 -18.42 -14.07 -11.99
N TRP A 242 -17.41 -14.93 -12.00
CA TRP A 242 -17.56 -16.29 -11.46
C TRP A 242 -18.24 -16.26 -10.09
N ALA A 243 -19.19 -17.16 -9.89
CA ALA A 243 -19.98 -17.25 -8.67
C ALA A 243 -19.05 -17.47 -7.44
N ILE A 244 -19.46 -16.94 -6.29
CA ILE A 244 -18.80 -17.19 -5.01
C ILE A 244 -18.71 -18.71 -4.77
N GLY A 245 -17.52 -19.20 -4.42
CA GLY A 245 -17.24 -20.63 -4.23
C GLY A 245 -16.92 -21.40 -5.52
N ALA A 246 -17.09 -20.81 -6.71
CA ALA A 246 -16.67 -21.45 -7.96
C ALA A 246 -15.14 -21.67 -7.96
N GLN A 247 -14.71 -22.82 -8.51
CA GLN A 247 -13.27 -23.15 -8.60
C GLN A 247 -12.63 -22.42 -9.78
N LEU A 248 -11.76 -21.46 -9.47
CA LEU A 248 -11.03 -20.68 -10.46
C LEU A 248 -9.59 -21.19 -10.56
N LYS A 249 -9.17 -21.61 -11.76
CA LYS A 249 -7.82 -22.08 -12.06
C LYS A 249 -7.06 -21.05 -12.85
N ASN A 250 -5.74 -20.96 -12.61
CA ASN A 250 -4.86 -20.07 -13.37
C ASN A 250 -3.61 -20.81 -13.85
N PRO A 251 -3.71 -21.67 -14.89
CA PRO A 251 -2.58 -22.43 -15.38
C PRO A 251 -1.48 -21.55 -15.97
N GLU A 252 -1.80 -20.37 -16.49
CA GLU A 252 -0.82 -19.42 -16.99
C GLU A 252 0.05 -18.85 -15.85
N TYR A 253 -0.58 -18.50 -14.71
CA TYR A 253 0.15 -18.08 -13.52
C TYR A 253 1.01 -19.21 -12.96
N ALA A 254 0.49 -20.45 -12.92
CA ALA A 254 1.27 -21.62 -12.51
C ALA A 254 2.54 -21.78 -13.36
N GLN A 255 2.44 -21.67 -14.69
CA GLN A 255 3.61 -21.73 -15.59
C GLN A 255 4.60 -20.59 -15.34
N THR A 256 4.12 -19.38 -15.13
CA THR A 256 4.96 -18.21 -14.77
C THR A 256 5.71 -18.49 -13.47
N LEU A 257 5.02 -19.00 -12.44
CA LEU A 257 5.64 -19.33 -11.16
C LEU A 257 6.66 -20.44 -11.24
N VAL A 258 6.43 -21.47 -12.08
CA VAL A 258 7.43 -22.53 -12.35
C VAL A 258 8.70 -21.92 -12.93
N LYS A 259 8.58 -21.02 -13.90
CA LYS A 259 9.74 -20.35 -14.50
C LYS A 259 10.49 -19.44 -13.51
N LEU A 260 9.77 -18.71 -12.67
CA LEU A 260 10.36 -17.89 -11.59
C LEU A 260 11.05 -18.76 -10.54
N ALA A 261 10.50 -19.93 -10.22
CA ALA A 261 11.12 -20.89 -9.32
C ALA A 261 12.45 -21.47 -9.89
N GLU A 262 12.45 -21.80 -11.19
CA GLU A 262 13.61 -22.40 -11.88
C GLU A 262 14.73 -21.40 -12.18
N GLN A 263 14.37 -20.14 -12.56
CA GLN A 263 15.30 -19.15 -13.12
C GLN A 263 15.52 -17.94 -12.22
N GLY A 264 14.88 -17.92 -11.03
CA GLY A 264 14.93 -16.78 -10.12
C GLY A 264 14.08 -15.61 -10.58
N GLY A 265 14.16 -14.51 -9.84
CA GLY A 265 13.43 -13.27 -10.13
C GLY A 265 13.76 -12.69 -11.51
N ASP A 266 14.96 -12.93 -12.02
CA ASP A 266 15.43 -12.46 -13.33
C ASP A 266 14.55 -12.89 -14.50
N TYR A 267 13.79 -13.99 -14.38
CA TYR A 267 12.83 -14.38 -15.40
C TYR A 267 11.79 -13.27 -15.70
N LEU A 268 11.33 -12.52 -14.71
CA LEU A 268 10.42 -11.40 -14.94
C LEU A 268 11.10 -10.22 -15.67
N TYR A 269 12.44 -10.06 -15.52
CA TYR A 269 13.14 -8.87 -15.98
C TYR A 269 13.96 -9.06 -17.27
N ARG A 270 14.27 -10.29 -17.67
CA ARG A 270 15.21 -10.58 -18.78
C ARG A 270 14.77 -11.73 -19.68
N SER A 271 13.47 -11.99 -19.79
CA SER A 271 12.96 -13.14 -20.56
C SER A 271 11.89 -12.73 -21.58
N GLU A 272 11.28 -13.75 -22.20
CA GLU A 272 10.10 -13.58 -23.05
C GLU A 272 8.90 -13.01 -22.28
N LEU A 273 8.80 -13.21 -20.95
CA LEU A 273 7.76 -12.61 -20.13
C LEU A 273 7.90 -11.09 -20.09
N THR A 274 9.14 -10.59 -19.94
CA THR A 274 9.45 -9.16 -20.02
C THR A 274 8.95 -8.55 -21.32
N GLN A 275 9.23 -9.23 -22.45
CA GLN A 275 8.78 -8.75 -23.77
C GLN A 275 7.27 -8.73 -23.89
N LYS A 276 6.57 -9.75 -23.36
CA LYS A 276 5.10 -9.77 -23.32
C LYS A 276 4.54 -8.60 -22.50
N ILE A 277 5.15 -8.26 -21.36
CA ILE A 277 4.75 -7.11 -20.55
C ILE A 277 4.94 -5.81 -21.33
N ILE A 278 6.11 -5.60 -21.94
CA ILE A 278 6.41 -4.41 -22.74
C ILE A 278 5.40 -4.25 -23.88
N ILE A 279 5.08 -5.32 -24.60
CA ILE A 279 4.10 -5.32 -25.68
C ILE A 279 2.72 -4.94 -25.14
N ALA A 280 2.25 -5.59 -24.06
CA ALA A 280 0.95 -5.33 -23.50
C ALA A 280 0.79 -3.88 -23.01
N VAL A 281 1.85 -3.31 -22.44
CA VAL A 281 1.88 -1.93 -21.95
C VAL A 281 1.92 -0.92 -23.09
N ASN A 282 2.77 -1.13 -24.09
CA ASN A 282 3.04 -0.12 -25.11
C ASN A 282 2.07 -0.19 -26.31
N GLN A 283 1.37 -1.33 -26.50
CA GLN A 283 0.36 -1.48 -27.54
C GLN A 283 -1.07 -1.29 -27.04
N ASP A 284 -1.25 -0.88 -25.78
CA ASP A 284 -2.54 -0.53 -25.24
C ASP A 284 -3.09 0.76 -25.85
N ASP A 285 -4.42 0.94 -25.84
CA ASP A 285 -5.07 2.17 -26.30
C ASP A 285 -4.61 3.42 -25.52
N ASN A 286 -4.28 3.21 -24.23
CA ASN A 286 -3.60 4.19 -23.39
C ASN A 286 -2.14 3.71 -23.18
N ALA A 287 -1.34 3.81 -24.23
CA ALA A 287 0.00 3.26 -24.33
C ALA A 287 0.93 3.75 -23.20
N GLY A 288 1.74 2.85 -22.69
CA GLY A 288 2.84 3.16 -21.77
C GLY A 288 4.18 3.34 -22.48
N TYR A 289 5.26 3.36 -21.68
CA TYR A 289 6.59 3.73 -22.13
C TYR A 289 7.66 2.74 -21.69
N LEU A 290 7.29 1.53 -21.24
CA LEU A 290 8.24 0.55 -20.75
C LEU A 290 9.15 0.02 -21.87
N THR A 291 10.43 -0.12 -21.57
CA THR A 291 11.46 -0.70 -22.44
C THR A 291 12.20 -1.81 -21.73
N ALA A 292 12.93 -2.65 -22.47
CA ALA A 292 13.78 -3.68 -21.88
C ALA A 292 14.87 -3.09 -20.97
N LYS A 293 15.30 -1.86 -21.23
CA LYS A 293 16.28 -1.15 -20.41
C LYS A 293 15.74 -0.86 -19.02
N ASP A 294 14.49 -0.43 -18.90
CA ASP A 294 13.86 -0.15 -17.61
C ASP A 294 13.88 -1.38 -16.69
N PHE A 295 13.59 -2.56 -17.25
CA PHE A 295 13.64 -3.83 -16.51
C PHE A 295 15.07 -4.22 -16.14
N THR A 296 16.02 -4.11 -17.06
CA THR A 296 17.41 -4.54 -16.80
C THR A 296 18.15 -3.64 -15.83
N GLU A 297 17.77 -2.38 -15.72
CA GLU A 297 18.34 -1.39 -14.78
C GLU A 297 17.62 -1.34 -13.43
N TYR A 298 16.44 -1.97 -13.31
CA TYR A 298 15.72 -2.01 -12.03
C TYR A 298 16.53 -2.72 -10.95
N GLN A 299 16.66 -2.09 -9.79
CA GLN A 299 17.31 -2.64 -8.61
C GLN A 299 16.44 -2.37 -7.36
N PRO A 300 16.14 -3.40 -6.57
CA PRO A 300 15.54 -3.22 -5.25
C PRO A 300 16.57 -2.59 -4.30
N LEU A 301 16.11 -1.87 -3.29
CA LEU A 301 17.00 -1.16 -2.38
C LEU A 301 16.83 -1.66 -0.94
N GLU A 302 17.95 -1.84 -0.23
CA GLU A 302 17.94 -1.89 1.23
C GLU A 302 17.98 -0.45 1.75
N ARG A 303 17.01 -0.05 2.59
CA ARG A 303 16.92 1.29 3.17
C ARG A 303 17.06 1.24 4.68
N THR A 304 17.45 2.35 5.28
CA THR A 304 17.48 2.47 6.74
C THR A 304 16.07 2.69 7.28
N PRO A 305 15.57 1.82 8.19
CA PRO A 305 14.28 2.04 8.84
C PRO A 305 14.25 3.33 9.65
N VAL A 306 13.12 4.02 9.66
CA VAL A 306 12.89 5.19 10.51
C VAL A 306 12.32 4.75 11.85
N CYS A 307 13.00 5.07 12.95
CA CYS A 307 12.62 4.64 14.29
C CYS A 307 12.54 5.82 15.26
N ARG A 308 11.57 5.77 16.20
CA ARG A 308 11.47 6.66 17.37
C ARG A 308 10.95 5.88 18.58
N HIS A 309 11.23 6.42 19.75
CA HIS A 309 10.61 5.94 21.00
C HIS A 309 9.29 6.69 21.20
N VAL A 310 8.22 5.95 21.39
CA VAL A 310 6.86 6.44 21.60
C VAL A 310 6.20 5.56 22.65
N PHE A 311 5.59 6.13 23.68
CA PHE A 311 4.95 5.40 24.78
C PHE A 311 5.79 4.27 25.37
N ASN A 312 7.09 4.50 25.56
CA ASN A 312 8.08 3.50 26.03
C ASN A 312 8.38 2.35 25.05
N TYR A 313 7.87 2.37 23.82
CA TYR A 313 8.20 1.41 22.77
C TYR A 313 9.14 2.03 21.75
N ARG A 314 10.04 1.25 21.20
CA ARG A 314 10.76 1.61 20.00
C ARG A 314 9.93 1.20 18.79
N LEU A 315 9.32 2.17 18.12
CA LEU A 315 8.56 1.96 16.90
C LEU A 315 9.42 2.28 15.69
N CYS A 316 9.35 1.41 14.70
CA CYS A 316 10.10 1.53 13.45
C CYS A 316 9.19 1.25 12.26
N GLY A 317 9.47 1.90 11.13
CA GLY A 317 8.74 1.65 9.90
C GLY A 317 9.58 1.97 8.68
N MET A 318 9.01 1.74 7.50
CA MET A 318 9.63 2.06 6.23
C MET A 318 9.75 3.58 6.06
N GLY A 319 10.96 4.03 5.73
CA GLY A 319 11.23 5.42 5.40
C GLY A 319 10.79 5.79 3.97
N PRO A 320 10.99 7.05 3.55
CA PRO A 320 10.71 7.46 2.18
C PRO A 320 11.41 6.57 1.13
N PRO A 321 10.75 6.33 -0.01
CA PRO A 321 9.57 7.01 -0.56
C PRO A 321 8.24 6.66 0.12
N SER A 322 8.20 5.64 1.00
CA SER A 322 7.03 5.42 1.85
C SER A 322 6.85 6.57 2.86
N SER A 323 5.64 7.07 2.98
CA SER A 323 5.29 8.03 4.02
C SER A 323 4.94 7.37 5.37
N GLY A 324 4.80 6.04 5.39
CA GLY A 324 4.22 5.29 6.50
C GLY A 324 4.90 5.58 7.84
N ALA A 325 6.20 5.33 7.96
CA ALA A 325 6.89 5.55 9.24
C ALA A 325 6.85 7.00 9.68
N THR A 326 7.13 7.94 8.77
CA THR A 326 7.19 9.36 9.11
C THR A 326 5.84 9.88 9.61
N THR A 327 4.76 9.52 8.91
CA THR A 327 3.40 9.95 9.26
C THR A 327 2.91 9.31 10.55
N VAL A 328 3.10 7.99 10.70
CA VAL A 328 2.67 7.27 11.91
C VAL A 328 3.45 7.74 13.14
N LEU A 329 4.77 7.87 13.03
CA LEU A 329 5.59 8.33 14.15
C LEU A 329 5.29 9.77 14.53
N ALA A 330 5.09 10.68 13.57
CA ALA A 330 4.68 12.06 13.85
C ALA A 330 3.33 12.10 14.56
N THR A 331 2.33 11.36 14.07
CA THR A 331 1.01 11.26 14.69
C THR A 331 1.10 10.78 16.15
N LEU A 332 1.84 9.69 16.38
CA LEU A 332 1.94 9.10 17.71
C LEU A 332 2.76 9.96 18.67
N LEU A 333 3.80 10.63 18.21
CA LEU A 333 4.60 11.55 19.04
C LEU A 333 3.83 12.83 19.42
N ILE A 334 2.96 13.33 18.54
CA ILE A 334 2.01 14.41 18.87
C ILE A 334 0.99 13.89 19.87
N LEU A 335 0.41 12.73 19.63
CA LEU A 335 -0.59 12.13 20.52
C LEU A 335 -0.03 11.85 21.91
N GLU A 336 1.20 11.34 22.04
CA GLU A 336 1.85 11.06 23.31
C GLU A 336 1.86 12.28 24.23
N GLN A 337 2.17 13.47 23.69
CA GLN A 337 2.19 14.72 24.45
C GLN A 337 0.80 15.15 24.95
N LEU A 338 -0.24 14.88 24.17
CA LEU A 338 -1.62 15.25 24.49
C LEU A 338 -2.34 14.20 25.36
N ALA A 339 -1.95 12.94 25.20
CA ALA A 339 -2.59 11.82 25.88
C ALA A 339 -2.08 11.60 27.31
N GLU A 340 -0.87 12.07 27.66
CA GLU A 340 -0.26 11.84 28.96
C GLU A 340 -1.19 12.21 30.16
N PRO A 341 -1.88 13.38 30.18
CA PRO A 341 -2.80 13.73 31.26
C PRO A 341 -4.01 12.78 31.35
N ILE A 342 -4.52 12.32 30.20
CA ILE A 342 -5.67 11.41 30.10
C ILE A 342 -5.29 10.02 30.62
N LEU A 343 -4.14 9.52 30.18
CA LEU A 343 -3.61 8.21 30.58
C LEU A 343 -3.24 8.16 32.06
N ALA A 344 -2.78 9.30 32.62
CA ALA A 344 -2.45 9.42 34.03
C ALA A 344 -3.70 9.46 34.93
N ALA A 345 -4.82 9.95 34.43
CA ALA A 345 -6.08 10.01 35.21
C ALA A 345 -6.71 8.63 35.40
N GLY A 346 -6.59 7.70 34.43
CA GLY A 346 -6.94 6.29 34.59
C GLY A 346 -8.43 5.97 34.77
N ASP A 347 -9.31 6.90 34.47
CA ASP A 347 -10.73 6.82 34.90
C ASP A 347 -11.64 6.06 33.91
N GLU A 348 -11.20 5.84 32.65
CA GLU A 348 -11.98 5.12 31.64
C GLU A 348 -11.10 4.25 30.72
N PRO A 349 -11.67 3.18 30.11
CA PRO A 349 -11.00 2.44 29.05
C PRO A 349 -10.60 3.37 27.91
N ILE A 350 -9.35 3.27 27.46
CA ILE A 350 -8.73 4.12 26.43
C ILE A 350 -9.55 4.08 25.12
N GLU A 351 -10.06 2.90 24.77
CA GLU A 351 -10.85 2.63 23.56
C GLU A 351 -12.20 3.40 23.53
N ASN A 352 -12.68 3.89 24.67
CA ASN A 352 -13.95 4.60 24.76
C ASN A 352 -13.79 6.09 25.03
N ASN A 353 -12.56 6.62 25.05
CA ASN A 353 -12.31 8.01 25.37
C ASN A 353 -12.42 8.91 24.11
N PRO A 354 -13.51 9.70 23.94
CA PRO A 354 -13.72 10.50 22.73
C PRO A 354 -12.70 11.62 22.57
N LEU A 355 -12.11 12.12 23.68
CA LEU A 355 -11.07 13.15 23.60
C LEU A 355 -9.77 12.58 23.03
N LEU A 356 -9.43 11.34 23.38
CA LEU A 356 -8.26 10.66 22.82
C LEU A 356 -8.43 10.39 21.32
N ALA A 357 -9.62 9.96 20.90
CA ALA A 357 -9.94 9.80 19.49
C ALA A 357 -9.85 11.14 18.73
N HIS A 358 -10.37 12.22 19.31
CA HIS A 358 -10.24 13.56 18.76
C HIS A 358 -8.77 13.98 18.59
N TYR A 359 -7.95 13.80 19.61
CA TYR A 359 -6.53 14.12 19.55
C TYR A 359 -5.79 13.29 18.49
N PHE A 360 -6.11 12.01 18.38
CA PHE A 360 -5.55 11.15 17.36
C PHE A 360 -5.87 11.64 15.94
N ILE A 361 -7.14 11.97 15.68
CA ILE A 361 -7.58 12.46 14.36
C ILE A 361 -6.90 13.80 14.03
N GLU A 362 -6.83 14.74 14.96
CA GLU A 362 -6.19 16.03 14.73
C GLU A 362 -4.66 15.89 14.53
N ALA A 363 -4.00 15.02 15.31
CA ALA A 363 -2.59 14.70 15.12
C ALA A 363 -2.32 14.08 13.74
N LEU A 364 -3.17 13.16 13.30
CA LEU A 364 -3.11 12.53 11.99
C LEU A 364 -3.26 13.57 10.87
N ARG A 365 -4.23 14.48 10.98
CA ARG A 365 -4.43 15.58 10.01
C ARG A 365 -3.18 16.46 9.86
N LEU A 366 -2.52 16.79 10.99
CA LEU A 366 -1.26 17.55 10.98
C LEU A 366 -0.13 16.77 10.30
N ALA A 367 0.03 15.50 10.65
CA ALA A 367 1.06 14.64 10.06
C ALA A 367 0.85 14.44 8.55
N PHE A 368 -0.40 14.30 8.08
CA PHE A 368 -0.71 14.23 6.66
C PHE A 368 -0.48 15.55 5.91
N ALA A 369 -0.72 16.70 6.54
CA ALA A 369 -0.39 17.97 5.93
C ALA A 369 1.13 18.12 5.69
N ASP A 370 1.92 17.70 6.68
CA ASP A 370 3.39 17.67 6.57
C ASP A 370 3.85 16.65 5.51
N ARG A 371 3.27 15.44 5.52
CA ARG A 371 3.53 14.38 4.53
C ARG A 371 3.32 14.90 3.11
N ASN A 372 2.19 15.53 2.84
CA ASN A 372 1.83 16.01 1.50
C ASN A 372 2.72 17.14 0.99
N THR A 373 3.50 17.77 1.87
CA THR A 373 4.40 18.86 1.52
C THR A 373 5.85 18.42 1.42
N TYR A 374 6.29 17.46 2.25
CA TYR A 374 7.71 17.19 2.45
C TYR A 374 8.14 15.79 2.06
N VAL A 375 7.21 14.82 1.93
CA VAL A 375 7.59 13.42 1.65
C VAL A 375 7.48 13.12 0.15
N ALA A 376 8.58 12.61 -0.40
CA ALA A 376 8.71 12.19 -1.79
C ALA A 376 9.84 11.14 -1.90
N ASP A 377 10.27 10.79 -3.11
CA ASP A 377 11.41 9.89 -3.30
C ASP A 377 12.72 10.61 -2.94
N PRO A 378 13.47 10.09 -1.95
CA PRO A 378 14.71 10.71 -1.48
C PRO A 378 15.84 10.65 -2.51
N LYS A 379 15.71 9.90 -3.59
CA LYS A 379 16.65 9.90 -4.71
C LYS A 379 16.64 11.25 -5.44
N PHE A 380 15.47 11.90 -5.49
CA PHE A 380 15.26 13.12 -6.28
C PHE A 380 15.00 14.35 -5.39
N VAL A 381 14.42 14.14 -4.21
CA VAL A 381 14.04 15.23 -3.31
C VAL A 381 14.58 14.95 -1.90
N PRO A 382 15.36 15.86 -1.30
CA PRO A 382 15.82 15.68 0.06
C PRO A 382 14.63 15.77 1.04
N VAL A 383 14.25 14.64 1.63
CA VAL A 383 13.15 14.56 2.59
C VAL A 383 13.67 14.86 4.00
N PRO A 384 13.14 15.88 4.71
CA PRO A 384 13.68 16.35 5.98
C PRO A 384 13.17 15.51 7.18
N ILE A 385 13.38 14.18 7.18
CA ILE A 385 12.86 13.24 8.18
C ILE A 385 13.20 13.66 9.61
N ASN A 386 14.46 14.06 9.85
CA ASN A 386 14.91 14.42 11.18
C ASN A 386 14.23 15.68 11.71
N GLN A 387 13.92 16.65 10.85
CA GLN A 387 13.18 17.86 11.22
C GLN A 387 11.71 17.55 11.44
N LEU A 388 11.07 16.76 10.56
CA LEU A 388 9.67 16.33 10.69
C LEU A 388 9.40 15.55 11.98
N LEU A 389 10.40 14.84 12.50
CA LEU A 389 10.32 14.05 13.73
C LEU A 389 11.12 14.65 14.89
N ALA A 390 11.48 15.94 14.81
CA ALA A 390 12.13 16.65 15.91
C ALA A 390 11.14 16.99 17.03
N THR A 391 11.56 16.84 18.27
CA THR A 391 10.69 17.04 19.44
C THR A 391 10.08 18.44 19.48
N ASP A 392 10.89 19.49 19.27
CA ASP A 392 10.41 20.87 19.31
C ASP A 392 9.42 21.17 18.19
N TYR A 393 9.66 20.63 16.99
CA TYR A 393 8.73 20.74 15.88
C TYR A 393 7.39 20.07 16.20
N LEU A 394 7.41 18.82 16.63
CA LEU A 394 6.19 18.09 16.98
C LEU A 394 5.45 18.72 18.17
N HIS A 395 6.18 19.29 19.12
CA HIS A 395 5.57 20.05 20.20
C HIS A 395 4.81 21.29 19.67
N SER A 396 5.40 22.05 18.76
CA SER A 396 4.72 23.18 18.13
C SER A 396 3.46 22.76 17.36
N ARG A 397 3.48 21.57 16.74
CA ARG A 397 2.32 21.00 16.06
C ARG A 397 1.22 20.58 17.05
N ALA A 398 1.58 19.94 18.17
CA ALA A 398 0.65 19.54 19.22
C ALA A 398 -0.09 20.75 19.82
N GLN A 399 0.57 21.90 20.00
CA GLN A 399 -0.04 23.12 20.52
C GLN A 399 -1.15 23.70 19.63
N LEU A 400 -1.26 23.31 18.37
CA LEU A 400 -2.33 23.72 17.47
C LEU A 400 -3.66 23.00 17.76
N ILE A 401 -3.61 21.86 18.45
CA ILE A 401 -4.78 21.02 18.69
C ILE A 401 -5.57 21.55 19.87
N ASN A 402 -6.84 21.84 19.65
CA ASN A 402 -7.78 22.32 20.67
C ASN A 402 -8.67 21.16 21.15
N ALA A 403 -8.77 20.94 22.46
CA ALA A 403 -9.52 19.83 23.05
C ALA A 403 -11.05 19.87 22.77
N GLN A 404 -11.61 21.02 22.40
CA GLN A 404 -13.06 21.24 22.31
C GLN A 404 -13.57 21.39 20.87
N ARG A 405 -12.67 21.57 19.89
CA ARG A 405 -13.06 21.80 18.49
C ARG A 405 -11.98 21.33 17.51
N ALA A 406 -12.41 20.80 16.39
CA ALA A 406 -11.53 20.45 15.29
C ALA A 406 -10.93 21.71 14.63
N MET A 407 -9.70 21.57 14.13
CA MET A 407 -9.06 22.63 13.33
C MET A 407 -9.83 22.82 12.01
N PRO A 408 -10.26 24.04 11.67
CA PRO A 408 -11.03 24.29 10.44
C PRO A 408 -10.17 24.06 9.19
N VAL A 409 -8.90 24.42 9.23
CA VAL A 409 -7.91 24.23 8.16
C VAL A 409 -6.62 23.72 8.77
N VAL A 410 -6.04 22.71 8.13
CA VAL A 410 -4.75 22.16 8.53
C VAL A 410 -3.76 22.40 7.40
N VAL A 411 -2.63 22.99 7.74
CA VAL A 411 -1.51 23.26 6.82
C VAL A 411 -0.25 22.61 7.34
N ALA A 412 0.71 22.33 6.45
CA ALA A 412 2.03 21.87 6.84
C ALA A 412 2.70 22.90 7.77
N GLY A 413 3.48 22.40 8.72
CA GLY A 413 4.31 23.27 9.54
C GLY A 413 5.48 23.85 8.75
N ASP A 414 6.00 24.96 9.19
CA ASP A 414 7.19 25.54 8.59
C ASP A 414 8.43 24.86 9.18
N LEU A 415 9.21 24.24 8.30
CA LEU A 415 10.53 23.73 8.65
C LEU A 415 11.54 24.80 8.23
N GLU A 416 12.47 25.13 9.11
CA GLU A 416 13.62 26.00 8.79
C GLU A 416 14.51 25.34 7.72
N SER A 417 13.95 25.12 6.54
CA SER A 417 14.62 24.47 5.42
C SER A 417 14.46 25.32 4.17
N PRO A 418 15.52 25.51 3.37
CA PRO A 418 15.43 26.14 2.05
C PRO A 418 14.44 25.47 1.12
N LEU A 419 13.97 24.26 1.47
CA LEU A 419 13.03 23.43 0.70
C LEU A 419 11.57 23.77 1.01
N SER A 420 11.24 24.21 2.24
CA SER A 420 9.85 24.55 2.62
C SER A 420 9.26 25.67 1.74
N ALA A 421 10.10 26.58 1.28
CA ALA A 421 9.71 27.68 0.39
C ALA A 421 9.58 27.26 -1.10
N ARG A 422 9.95 26.01 -1.47
CA ARG A 422 10.05 25.60 -2.87
C ARG A 422 8.95 24.65 -3.33
N PHE A 423 8.25 23.98 -2.38
CA PHE A 423 7.24 22.99 -2.70
C PHE A 423 5.84 23.41 -2.23
N THR A 424 4.85 22.94 -2.94
CA THR A 424 3.44 23.16 -2.58
C THR A 424 2.72 21.83 -2.43
N THR A 425 1.74 21.79 -1.54
CA THR A 425 0.94 20.60 -1.24
C THR A 425 0.11 20.18 -2.43
N GLN A 426 0.16 18.89 -2.78
CA GLN A 426 -0.82 18.28 -3.67
C GLN A 426 -1.31 16.98 -3.03
N GLY A 427 -2.64 16.85 -2.86
CA GLY A 427 -3.25 15.58 -2.50
C GLY A 427 -3.28 14.67 -3.71
N SER A 428 -2.85 13.42 -3.55
CA SER A 428 -3.14 12.33 -4.48
C SER A 428 -4.41 11.64 -4.00
N PRO A 429 -5.37 11.25 -4.87
CA PRO A 429 -6.48 10.43 -4.44
C PRO A 429 -5.95 9.05 -4.06
N GLU A 430 -5.98 8.73 -2.77
CA GLU A 430 -5.65 7.41 -2.27
C GLU A 430 -6.88 6.52 -2.42
N LEU A 431 -6.78 5.46 -3.25
CA LEU A 431 -7.82 4.46 -3.41
C LEU A 431 -7.32 3.14 -2.80
N GLU A 432 -8.18 2.52 -2.01
CA GLU A 432 -7.85 1.32 -1.25
C GLU A 432 -7.72 0.09 -2.13
N SER A 433 -6.52 -0.45 -2.29
CA SER A 433 -6.30 -1.79 -2.80
C SER A 433 -4.86 -2.23 -2.58
N THR A 434 -4.59 -2.74 -1.40
CA THR A 434 -3.25 -3.15 -0.98
C THR A 434 -3.41 -4.36 -0.08
N THR A 435 -2.37 -5.15 0.10
CA THR A 435 -2.35 -6.23 1.08
C THR A 435 -1.20 -6.08 2.05
N HIS A 436 -1.41 -6.54 3.27
CA HIS A 436 -0.39 -6.59 4.31
C HIS A 436 -0.27 -8.01 4.88
N LEU A 437 0.93 -8.40 5.26
CA LEU A 437 1.17 -9.61 6.03
C LEU A 437 2.15 -9.36 7.17
N SER A 438 1.94 -10.10 8.26
CA SER A 438 2.82 -10.09 9.42
C SER A 438 3.11 -11.54 9.81
N ILE A 439 4.39 -11.88 9.94
CA ILE A 439 4.84 -13.23 10.26
C ILE A 439 5.93 -13.17 11.33
N VAL A 440 5.82 -14.04 12.31
CA VAL A 440 6.90 -14.28 13.30
C VAL A 440 7.22 -15.77 13.28
N ASP A 441 8.48 -16.14 13.12
CA ASP A 441 8.94 -17.54 13.14
C ASP A 441 9.30 -18.03 14.54
N GLN A 442 9.70 -19.32 14.62
CA GLN A 442 10.06 -19.96 15.90
C GLN A 442 11.32 -19.37 16.56
N LEU A 443 12.18 -18.72 15.80
CA LEU A 443 13.39 -18.08 16.29
C LEU A 443 13.13 -16.63 16.74
N GLY A 444 11.90 -16.12 16.52
CA GLY A 444 11.52 -14.75 16.82
C GLY A 444 11.88 -13.75 15.72
N ASN A 445 12.35 -14.20 14.56
CA ASN A 445 12.46 -13.32 13.40
C ASN A 445 11.07 -12.90 12.94
N ALA A 446 10.95 -11.66 12.46
CA ALA A 446 9.66 -11.14 12.07
C ALA A 446 9.71 -10.43 10.72
N VAL A 447 8.66 -10.62 9.93
CA VAL A 447 8.40 -9.90 8.69
C VAL A 447 7.12 -9.08 8.84
N SER A 448 7.18 -7.82 8.39
CA SER A 448 6.04 -6.94 8.18
C SER A 448 6.15 -6.41 6.75
N MET A 449 5.24 -6.83 5.87
CA MET A 449 5.33 -6.53 4.44
C MET A 449 4.00 -6.03 3.91
N THR A 450 4.07 -4.92 3.17
CA THR A 450 2.95 -4.35 2.42
C THR A 450 3.26 -4.42 0.94
N THR A 451 2.33 -4.97 0.15
CA THR A 451 2.48 -5.10 -1.30
C THR A 451 1.24 -4.62 -2.02
N SER A 452 1.41 -4.07 -3.20
CA SER A 452 0.34 -3.44 -3.96
C SER A 452 0.55 -3.58 -5.47
N ILE A 453 -0.56 -3.47 -6.19
CA ILE A 453 -0.60 -3.10 -7.62
C ILE A 453 -1.29 -1.75 -7.80
N GLU A 454 -1.45 -0.98 -6.74
CA GLU A 454 -2.08 0.31 -6.52
C GLU A 454 -3.62 0.19 -6.49
N THR A 455 -4.41 0.64 -7.47
CA THR A 455 -5.89 0.53 -7.41
C THR A 455 -6.35 -0.90 -7.63
N ALA A 456 -7.59 -1.22 -7.23
CA ALA A 456 -8.17 -2.55 -7.43
C ALA A 456 -8.04 -3.01 -8.89
N PHE A 457 -7.39 -4.15 -9.13
CA PHE A 457 -7.00 -4.72 -10.42
C PHE A 457 -5.96 -3.92 -11.22
N GLY A 458 -5.21 -3.01 -10.59
CA GLY A 458 -4.11 -2.27 -11.19
C GLY A 458 -4.49 -1.54 -12.48
N SER A 459 -3.65 -1.61 -13.49
CA SER A 459 -3.87 -1.04 -14.84
C SER A 459 -4.94 -1.75 -15.67
N ARG A 460 -5.51 -2.85 -15.20
CA ARG A 460 -6.37 -3.81 -15.90
C ARG A 460 -5.64 -4.53 -17.06
N LEU A 461 -4.32 -4.51 -17.11
CA LEU A 461 -3.54 -5.34 -18.00
C LEU A 461 -3.14 -6.62 -17.27
N MET A 462 -3.33 -7.75 -17.95
CA MET A 462 -3.01 -9.08 -17.42
C MET A 462 -2.07 -9.79 -18.39
N VAL A 463 -0.92 -10.27 -17.88
CA VAL A 463 0.13 -10.94 -18.65
C VAL A 463 0.68 -12.08 -17.81
N GLY A 464 0.92 -13.26 -18.38
CA GLY A 464 1.49 -14.38 -17.65
C GLY A 464 0.63 -14.85 -16.48
N GLY A 465 -0.67 -14.61 -16.54
CA GLY A 465 -1.64 -14.98 -15.51
C GLY A 465 -1.69 -14.02 -14.31
N PHE A 466 -1.02 -12.88 -14.33
CA PHE A 466 -1.06 -11.87 -13.25
C PHE A 466 -1.35 -10.46 -13.77
N LEU A 467 -1.84 -9.61 -12.89
CA LEU A 467 -2.17 -8.21 -13.19
C LEU A 467 -0.94 -7.32 -13.07
N LEU A 468 -0.87 -6.30 -13.92
CA LEU A 468 0.14 -5.25 -13.88
C LEU A 468 -0.38 -4.07 -13.04
N ASN A 469 0.54 -3.43 -12.32
CA ASN A 469 0.27 -2.26 -11.50
C ASN A 469 -0.18 -1.05 -12.32
N ASN A 470 -0.75 -0.05 -11.63
CA ASN A 470 -0.96 1.29 -12.13
C ASN A 470 -0.29 2.33 -11.21
N GLN A 471 0.88 1.97 -10.65
CA GLN A 471 1.50 2.68 -9.55
C GLN A 471 1.93 4.11 -9.87
N LEU A 472 2.15 4.43 -11.16
CA LEU A 472 2.54 5.79 -11.54
C LEU A 472 1.44 6.83 -11.26
N THR A 473 0.18 6.40 -11.04
CA THR A 473 -0.89 7.30 -10.61
C THR A 473 -0.75 7.83 -9.18
N ASP A 474 0.18 7.29 -8.38
CA ASP A 474 0.57 7.84 -7.08
C ASP A 474 1.35 9.16 -7.21
N PHE A 475 1.97 9.40 -8.36
CA PHE A 475 2.59 10.69 -8.63
C PHE A 475 1.56 11.81 -8.80
N SER A 476 1.97 13.01 -8.51
CA SER A 476 1.20 14.21 -8.78
C SER A 476 0.99 14.37 -10.30
N PHE A 477 -0.26 14.52 -10.73
CA PHE A 477 -0.60 14.65 -12.15
C PHE A 477 -0.16 16.00 -12.74
N SER A 478 -0.01 17.01 -11.90
CA SER A 478 0.56 18.29 -12.32
C SER A 478 1.95 18.44 -11.70
N PRO A 479 2.98 18.77 -12.47
CA PRO A 479 4.34 18.95 -11.94
C PRO A 479 4.46 20.20 -11.06
N THR A 480 3.49 21.11 -11.15
CA THR A 480 3.46 22.37 -10.39
C THR A 480 2.09 22.67 -9.83
N LYS A 481 2.05 23.42 -8.71
CA LYS A 481 0.85 24.05 -8.16
C LYS A 481 1.18 25.49 -7.78
N ASN A 482 0.36 26.46 -8.21
CA ASN A 482 0.62 27.88 -8.00
C ASN A 482 2.01 28.33 -8.50
N ARG A 483 2.51 27.75 -9.60
CA ARG A 483 3.84 27.99 -10.20
C ARG A 483 5.03 27.43 -9.39
N PHE A 484 4.79 26.72 -8.30
CA PHE A 484 5.85 26.05 -7.53
C PHE A 484 5.83 24.55 -7.86
N PRO A 485 7.00 23.90 -7.94
CA PRO A 485 7.08 22.47 -8.18
C PRO A 485 6.45 21.70 -7.01
N VAL A 486 5.85 20.54 -7.30
CA VAL A 486 5.40 19.59 -6.28
C VAL A 486 6.48 18.56 -6.01
N PRO A 487 6.67 18.10 -4.77
CA PRO A 487 7.76 17.16 -4.46
C PRO A 487 7.51 15.76 -5.06
N ASN A 488 6.26 15.30 -5.09
CA ASN A 488 5.88 13.98 -5.59
C ASN A 488 5.46 14.01 -7.07
N ARG A 489 6.32 14.54 -7.94
CA ARG A 489 6.16 14.48 -9.39
C ARG A 489 6.94 13.32 -9.99
N VAL A 490 6.61 12.93 -11.21
CA VAL A 490 7.40 11.93 -11.94
C VAL A 490 8.79 12.48 -12.23
N GLU A 491 9.81 11.71 -11.91
CA GLU A 491 11.20 11.97 -12.25
C GLU A 491 11.76 10.73 -12.96
N PRO A 492 12.59 10.89 -14.00
CA PRO A 492 13.13 9.78 -14.78
C PRO A 492 14.18 8.94 -14.02
#